data_e59f481cbee70609fdeac28fb785d0b7
#
_entry.id   e59f481cbee70609fdeac28fb785d0b7
#
_cell.length_a   1.000
_cell.length_b   1.000
_cell.length_c   1.000
_cell.angle_alpha   90.00
_cell.angle_beta   90.00
_cell.angle_gamma   90.00
#
_symmetry.space_group_name_H-M   'P 1'
#
loop_
_entity.id
_entity.type
_entity.pdbx_description
1 polymer ?
#
loop_
_entity_poly.entity_id
_entity_poly.type
_entity_poly.pdbx_seq_one_letter_code
_entity_poly.pdbx_strand_id
1 'polypeptide(L)'
;MHGAIARDDDGTAVGIVHWLTHPATWTTTDYCYLEDLFVAPDVRGGGVGRALIAHVRAWAEKNGSAKVYWLTAESNSTARALYDRVASRTGMIHYQIAID
;
A
#
# COMPACT_ATOMS: atom_id res chain seq x y z
N MET A 1 -3.56 1.50 -13.53
CA MET A 1 -3.08 0.70 -12.37
C MET A 1 -1.61 0.37 -12.55
N HIS A 2 -0.82 0.61 -11.55
CA HIS A 2 0.60 0.29 -11.55
C HIS A 2 0.85 -0.91 -10.65
N GLY A 3 1.99 -1.59 -10.85
CA GLY A 3 2.33 -2.75 -10.02
C GLY A 3 3.82 -2.97 -9.95
N ALA A 4 4.25 -3.68 -8.90
CA ALA A 4 5.63 -4.12 -8.73
C ALA A 4 5.64 -5.48 -8.03
N ILE A 5 6.65 -6.28 -8.36
CA ILE A 5 6.85 -7.61 -7.78
C ILE A 5 8.16 -7.60 -7.04
N ALA A 6 8.14 -8.06 -5.79
CA ALA A 6 9.35 -8.32 -5.03
C ALA A 6 9.81 -9.76 -5.30
N ARG A 7 11.10 -9.92 -5.56
CA ARG A 7 11.70 -11.23 -5.79
C ARG A 7 12.84 -11.47 -4.80
N ASP A 8 13.02 -12.71 -4.41
CA ASP A 8 14.17 -13.09 -3.58
C ASP A 8 15.44 -13.26 -4.43
N ASP A 9 16.53 -13.66 -3.81
CA ASP A 9 17.83 -13.84 -4.47
C ASP A 9 17.80 -14.92 -5.55
N ASP A 10 16.85 -15.86 -5.48
CA ASP A 10 16.68 -16.91 -6.47
C ASP A 10 15.74 -16.47 -7.62
N GLY A 11 15.25 -15.25 -7.59
CA GLY A 11 14.30 -14.74 -8.57
C GLY A 11 12.86 -15.15 -8.34
N THR A 12 12.55 -15.82 -7.22
CA THR A 12 11.20 -16.23 -6.89
C THR A 12 10.39 -15.02 -6.44
N ALA A 13 9.17 -14.86 -6.99
CA ALA A 13 8.26 -13.80 -6.58
C ALA A 13 7.79 -14.05 -5.14
N VAL A 14 8.03 -13.10 -4.25
CA VAL A 14 7.69 -13.21 -2.82
C VAL A 14 6.71 -12.15 -2.36
N GLY A 15 6.38 -11.19 -3.20
CA GLY A 15 5.40 -10.17 -2.88
C GLY A 15 4.97 -9.40 -4.10
N ILE A 16 3.81 -8.76 -4.00
CA ILE A 16 3.26 -7.94 -5.06
C ILE A 16 2.54 -6.74 -4.46
N VAL A 17 2.60 -5.62 -5.15
CA VAL A 17 1.86 -4.41 -4.79
C VAL A 17 1.22 -3.82 -6.06
N HIS A 18 0.00 -3.33 -5.91
CA HIS A 18 -0.70 -2.55 -6.95
C HIS A 18 -1.09 -1.21 -6.38
N TRP A 19 -0.97 -0.15 -7.20
CA TRP A 19 -1.40 1.18 -6.80
C TRP A 19 -1.93 1.95 -8.00
N LEU A 20 -2.69 2.99 -7.69
CA LEU A 20 -3.23 3.91 -8.69
C LEU A 20 -3.22 5.33 -8.13
N THR A 21 -3.41 6.29 -8.98
CA THR A 21 -3.64 7.67 -8.55
C THR A 21 -5.05 8.11 -8.93
N HIS A 22 -5.59 9.03 -8.17
CA HIS A 22 -6.86 9.65 -8.48
C HIS A 22 -6.86 11.14 -8.11
N PRO A 23 -7.66 11.96 -8.80
CA PRO A 23 -7.82 13.37 -8.44
C PRO A 23 -8.44 13.50 -7.05
N ALA A 24 -8.15 14.61 -6.40
CA ALA A 24 -8.73 14.95 -5.11
C ALA A 24 -9.01 16.45 -5.04
N THR A 25 -10.12 16.82 -4.41
CA THR A 25 -10.52 18.22 -4.35
C THR A 25 -9.74 19.03 -3.30
N TRP A 26 -9.04 18.35 -2.40
CA TRP A 26 -8.29 18.98 -1.31
C TRP A 26 -6.85 19.37 -1.70
N THR A 27 -6.44 19.04 -2.93
CA THR A 27 -5.10 19.34 -3.43
C THR A 27 -5.17 19.58 -4.94
N THR A 28 -4.15 20.23 -5.48
CA THR A 28 -3.99 20.41 -6.94
C THR A 28 -3.31 19.21 -7.59
N THR A 29 -2.86 18.25 -6.78
CA THR A 29 -2.23 17.02 -7.24
C THR A 29 -3.13 15.82 -6.96
N ASP A 30 -2.69 14.63 -7.35
CA ASP A 30 -3.44 13.41 -7.11
C ASP A 30 -3.13 12.81 -5.74
N TYR A 31 -4.02 11.95 -5.25
CA TYR A 31 -3.72 11.00 -4.18
C TYR A 31 -3.27 9.67 -4.80
N CYS A 32 -2.31 9.01 -4.17
CA CYS A 32 -1.89 7.66 -4.53
C CYS A 32 -2.58 6.66 -3.60
N TYR A 33 -3.36 5.76 -4.19
CA TYR A 33 -4.05 4.69 -3.46
C TYR A 33 -3.34 3.37 -3.67
N LEU A 34 -2.86 2.79 -2.59
CA LEU A 34 -2.26 1.46 -2.60
C LEU A 34 -3.40 0.44 -2.51
N GLU A 35 -3.72 -0.19 -3.64
CA GLU A 35 -4.88 -1.06 -3.78
C GLU A 35 -4.66 -2.43 -3.16
N ASP A 36 -3.54 -3.07 -3.49
CA ASP A 36 -3.23 -4.42 -3.03
C ASP A 36 -1.79 -4.50 -2.56
N LEU A 37 -1.60 -5.21 -1.46
CA LEU A 37 -0.27 -5.58 -0.96
C LEU A 37 -0.34 -7.02 -0.47
N PHE A 38 0.44 -7.89 -1.09
CA PHE A 38 0.51 -9.30 -0.70
C PHE A 38 1.96 -9.73 -0.55
N VAL A 39 2.23 -10.45 0.52
CA VAL A 39 3.56 -11.03 0.80
C VAL A 39 3.35 -12.52 1.05
N ALA A 40 4.17 -13.34 0.40
CA ALA A 40 4.12 -14.79 0.57
C ALA A 40 4.29 -15.16 2.06
N PRO A 41 3.47 -16.11 2.58
CA PRO A 41 3.47 -16.41 4.01
C PRO A 41 4.83 -16.87 4.57
N ASP A 42 5.61 -17.58 3.78
CA ASP A 42 6.92 -18.13 4.18
C ASP A 42 8.03 -17.08 4.29
N VAL A 43 7.81 -15.87 3.76
CA VAL A 43 8.78 -14.75 3.86
C VAL A 43 8.26 -13.58 4.69
N ARG A 44 7.10 -13.72 5.31
CA ARG A 44 6.54 -12.67 6.18
C ARG A 44 7.47 -12.41 7.36
N GLY A 45 7.60 -11.14 7.72
CA GLY A 45 8.51 -10.70 8.77
C GLY A 45 9.90 -10.36 8.26
N GLY A 46 10.21 -10.61 6.98
CA GLY A 46 11.50 -10.32 6.37
C GLY A 46 11.64 -8.94 5.76
N GLY A 47 10.66 -8.06 5.96
CA GLY A 47 10.73 -6.69 5.44
C GLY A 47 10.21 -6.50 4.01
N VAL A 48 9.65 -7.53 3.38
CA VAL A 48 9.15 -7.44 1.99
C VAL A 48 7.99 -6.45 1.90
N GLY A 49 7.01 -6.53 2.80
CA GLY A 49 5.87 -5.61 2.82
C GLY A 49 6.31 -4.17 3.02
N ARG A 50 7.23 -3.94 3.92
CA ARG A 50 7.79 -2.61 4.17
C ARG A 50 8.52 -2.07 2.93
N ALA A 51 9.29 -2.91 2.24
CA ALA A 51 9.99 -2.53 1.03
C ALA A 51 9.02 -2.19 -0.11
N LEU A 52 7.92 -2.94 -0.25
CA LEU A 52 6.92 -2.66 -1.26
C LEU A 52 6.19 -1.33 -0.99
N ILE A 53 5.87 -1.04 0.27
CA ILE A 53 5.29 0.26 0.64
C ILE A 53 6.27 1.40 0.35
N ALA A 54 7.55 1.21 0.68
CA ALA A 54 8.58 2.20 0.40
C ALA A 54 8.73 2.46 -1.09
N HIS A 55 8.61 1.42 -1.91
CA HIS A 55 8.64 1.55 -3.38
C HIS A 55 7.49 2.42 -3.89
N VAL A 56 6.27 2.18 -3.41
CA VAL A 56 5.11 2.99 -3.78
C VAL A 56 5.27 4.43 -3.32
N ARG A 57 5.75 4.64 -2.10
CA ARG A 57 6.01 5.98 -1.58
C ARG A 57 7.00 6.76 -2.44
N ALA A 58 8.11 6.13 -2.82
CA ALA A 58 9.12 6.76 -3.67
C ALA A 58 8.54 7.13 -5.04
N TRP A 59 7.73 6.23 -5.63
CA TRP A 59 7.05 6.50 -6.89
C TRP A 59 6.09 7.68 -6.75
N ALA A 60 5.29 7.70 -5.67
CA ALA A 60 4.32 8.76 -5.43
C ALA A 60 4.99 10.12 -5.25
N GLU A 61 6.09 10.18 -4.50
CA GLU A 61 6.88 11.41 -4.32
C GLU A 61 7.41 11.91 -5.67
N LYS A 62 7.96 11.02 -6.48
CA LYS A 62 8.50 11.37 -7.80
C LYS A 62 7.42 11.88 -8.75
N ASN A 63 6.20 11.36 -8.62
CA ASN A 63 5.08 11.71 -9.50
C ASN A 63 4.16 12.79 -8.92
N GLY A 64 4.54 13.40 -7.81
CA GLY A 64 3.86 14.57 -7.26
C GLY A 64 2.57 14.28 -6.51
N SER A 65 2.34 13.03 -6.09
CA SER A 65 1.16 12.69 -5.28
C SER A 65 1.23 13.37 -3.92
N ALA A 66 0.08 13.86 -3.43
CA ALA A 66 0.02 14.54 -2.14
C ALA A 66 0.16 13.58 -0.96
N LYS A 67 -0.25 12.33 -1.13
CA LYS A 67 -0.15 11.30 -0.11
C LYS A 67 -0.29 9.91 -0.72
N VAL A 68 0.10 8.91 0.05
CA VAL A 68 -0.20 7.49 -0.20
C VAL A 68 -1.10 7.01 0.93
N TYR A 69 -2.16 6.32 0.61
CA TYR A 69 -3.06 5.77 1.62
C TYR A 69 -3.57 4.39 1.20
N TRP A 70 -4.05 3.64 2.18
CA TRP A 70 -4.64 2.31 1.95
C TRP A 70 -5.61 1.97 3.05
N LEU A 71 -6.38 0.91 2.81
CA LEU A 71 -7.37 0.39 3.74
C LEU A 71 -6.96 -1.02 4.19
N THR A 72 -7.32 -1.36 5.41
CA THR A 72 -7.14 -2.72 5.93
C THR A 72 -8.30 -3.01 6.88
N ALA A 73 -8.58 -4.29 7.10
CA ALA A 73 -9.54 -4.68 8.12
C ALA A 73 -9.00 -4.32 9.51
N GLU A 74 -9.84 -3.76 10.36
CA GLU A 74 -9.46 -3.40 11.72
C GLU A 74 -8.91 -4.60 12.50
N SER A 75 -9.43 -5.80 12.22
CA SER A 75 -9.01 -7.05 12.85
C SER A 75 -7.68 -7.61 12.34
N ASN A 76 -7.12 -7.04 11.26
CA ASN A 76 -5.86 -7.51 10.69
C ASN A 76 -4.66 -7.00 11.49
N SER A 77 -4.48 -7.54 12.69
CA SER A 77 -3.48 -7.05 13.63
C SER A 77 -2.05 -7.23 13.13
N THR A 78 -1.77 -8.29 12.39
CA THR A 78 -0.43 -8.55 11.82
C THR A 78 -0.03 -7.46 10.83
N ALA A 79 -0.91 -7.14 9.87
CA ALA A 79 -0.66 -6.10 8.90
C ALA A 79 -0.60 -4.71 9.56
N ARG A 80 -1.49 -4.46 10.52
CA ARG A 80 -1.54 -3.18 11.23
C ARG A 80 -0.28 -2.92 12.04
N ALA A 81 0.38 -3.94 12.57
CA ALA A 81 1.65 -3.77 13.26
C ALA A 81 2.72 -3.15 12.33
N LEU A 82 2.74 -3.56 11.06
CA LEU A 82 3.62 -2.93 10.07
C LEU A 82 3.15 -1.52 9.74
N TYR A 83 1.85 -1.34 9.48
CA TYR A 83 1.30 -0.05 9.04
C TYR A 83 1.50 1.03 10.09
N ASP A 84 1.38 0.70 11.38
CA ASP A 84 1.60 1.65 12.48
C ASP A 84 3.04 2.13 12.55
N ARG A 85 4.00 1.36 12.02
CA ARG A 85 5.41 1.76 11.99
C ARG A 85 5.75 2.66 10.80
N VAL A 86 5.05 2.51 9.68
CA VAL A 86 5.41 3.17 8.42
C VAL A 86 4.46 4.29 8.03
N ALA A 87 3.31 4.39 8.69
CA ALA A 87 2.26 5.35 8.34
C ALA A 87 1.50 5.79 9.59
N SER A 88 0.54 6.67 9.40
CA SER A 88 -0.31 7.17 10.48
C SER A 88 -1.75 6.71 10.25
N ARG A 89 -2.39 6.25 11.31
CA ARG A 89 -3.82 5.95 11.30
C ARG A 89 -4.58 7.28 11.36
N THR A 90 -5.45 7.52 10.37
CA THR A 90 -6.09 8.84 10.22
C THR A 90 -7.35 9.03 11.07
N GLY A 91 -7.95 7.95 11.57
CA GLY A 91 -9.23 8.04 12.26
C GLY A 91 -10.43 8.06 11.33
N MET A 92 -10.22 8.12 10.01
CA MET A 92 -11.29 8.03 9.03
C MET A 92 -11.80 6.61 8.96
N ILE A 93 -13.12 6.44 8.86
CA ILE A 93 -13.75 5.13 8.72
C ILE A 93 -14.29 4.97 7.31
N HIS A 94 -14.33 3.74 6.84
CA HIS A 94 -14.73 3.38 5.49
C HIS A 94 -16.20 2.93 5.47
N TYR A 95 -17.00 3.53 4.59
CA TYR A 95 -18.36 3.10 4.31
C TYR A 95 -18.43 2.65 2.87
N GLN A 96 -19.28 1.67 2.59
CA GLN A 96 -19.53 1.27 1.20
C GLN A 96 -20.99 0.92 0.99
N ILE A 97 -21.44 1.09 -0.25
CA ILE A 97 -22.71 0.56 -0.74
C ILE A 97 -22.33 -0.45 -1.82
N ALA A 98 -22.62 -1.72 -1.60
CA ALA A 98 -22.34 -2.74 -2.61
C ALA A 98 -23.35 -2.59 -3.77
N ILE A 99 -22.85 -2.68 -5.00
CA ILE A 99 -23.67 -2.57 -6.21
C ILE A 99 -23.49 -3.88 -6.98
N ASP A 100 -24.60 -4.60 -7.16
CA ASP A 100 -24.62 -5.90 -7.83
C ASP A 100 -24.66 -5.79 -9.36
#